data_3bf8f9d4c765a16eacd87ad4abb8bc85
#
_entry.id   3bf8f9d4c765a16eacd87ad4abb8bc85
#
_cell.length_a   1.000
_cell.length_b   1.000
_cell.length_c   1.000
_cell.angle_alpha   90.00
_cell.angle_beta   90.00
_cell.angle_gamma   90.00
#
_symmetry.space_group_name_H-M   'P 1'
#
loop_
_entity.id
_entity.type
_entity.pdbx_description
1 polymer ?
#
loop_
_entity_poly.entity_id
_entity_poly.type
_entity_poly.pdbx_seq_one_letter_code
_entity_poly.pdbx_strand_id
1 'polypeptide(L)'
;ASDVYKRQVLNFWFNGCSPCVQELPELNKLNEELKEKGGQVIGINTDSLDGNEDGIAEAKSILEKQGAKYTNLSLDSNSEAGKYATSIMAFPTTIVLDRNGNIIGEPIMGGIDNDESYKQLMKTIDQILAADKN
;
A
#
# COMPACT_ATOMS: atom_id res chain seq x y z
N ALA A 1 18.19 9.98 -6.74
CA ALA A 1 18.29 10.60 -5.45
C ALA A 1 16.97 11.04 -4.93
N SER A 2 16.26 11.60 -5.78
CA SER A 2 15.04 12.23 -5.35
C SER A 2 14.01 11.31 -4.79
N ASP A 3 13.99 10.10 -5.17
CA ASP A 3 12.95 9.23 -4.74
C ASP A 3 13.19 8.60 -3.41
N VAL A 4 14.37 8.72 -2.91
CA VAL A 4 14.65 8.14 -1.62
C VAL A 4 13.87 8.78 -0.51
N TYR A 5 13.34 9.96 -0.78
CA TYR A 5 12.61 10.63 0.25
C TYR A 5 11.17 10.31 0.26
N LYS A 6 10.74 9.47 -0.54
CA LYS A 6 9.33 9.16 -0.55
C LYS A 6 8.96 8.31 0.64
N ARG A 7 7.97 8.79 1.37
CA ARG A 7 7.34 8.01 2.41
C ARG A 7 6.29 7.18 1.69
N GLN A 8 6.19 5.92 2.06
CA GLN A 8 5.33 5.00 1.33
C GLN A 8 4.31 4.36 2.23
N VAL A 9 3.09 4.29 1.73
CA VAL A 9 2.05 3.49 2.35
C VAL A 9 1.91 2.25 1.48
N LEU A 10 2.25 1.09 2.02
CA LEU A 10 2.17 -0.17 1.30
C LEU A 10 0.87 -0.86 1.68
N ASN A 11 0.09 -1.22 0.67
CA ASN A 11 -1.18 -1.90 0.87
C ASN A 11 -1.12 -3.28 0.21
N PHE A 12 -1.27 -4.32 1.01
CA PHE A 12 -1.21 -5.70 0.54
C PHE A 12 -2.63 -6.21 0.32
N TRP A 13 -2.88 -6.77 -0.86
CA TRP A 13 -4.22 -7.19 -1.25
C TRP A 13 -4.15 -8.36 -2.22
N PHE A 14 -5.28 -9.00 -2.48
CA PHE A 14 -5.37 -10.02 -3.52
C PHE A 14 -6.70 -9.90 -4.26
N ASN A 15 -6.77 -10.53 -5.42
CA ASN A 15 -7.88 -10.33 -6.36
C ASN A 15 -9.23 -10.71 -5.81
N GLY A 16 -9.30 -11.78 -5.03
CA GLY A 16 -10.57 -12.26 -4.46
C GLY A 16 -10.95 -11.63 -3.14
N CYS A 17 -10.19 -10.64 -2.69
CA CYS A 17 -10.41 -10.01 -1.40
C CYS A 17 -11.41 -8.87 -1.52
N SER A 18 -12.66 -9.11 -1.17
CA SER A 18 -13.72 -8.11 -1.30
C SER A 18 -13.43 -6.81 -0.54
N PRO A 19 -13.07 -6.85 0.76
CA PRO A 19 -12.76 -5.60 1.46
C PRO A 19 -11.54 -4.89 0.90
N CYS A 20 -10.57 -5.62 0.33
CA CYS A 20 -9.43 -4.99 -0.33
C CYS A 20 -9.88 -4.18 -1.54
N VAL A 21 -10.73 -4.78 -2.35
CA VAL A 21 -11.22 -4.13 -3.58
C VAL A 21 -12.06 -2.91 -3.24
N GLN A 22 -12.86 -3.01 -2.18
CA GLN A 22 -13.73 -1.91 -1.77
C GLN A 22 -12.97 -0.66 -1.37
N GLU A 23 -11.77 -0.80 -0.82
CA GLU A 23 -11.01 0.37 -0.38
C GLU A 23 -10.10 0.98 -1.44
N LEU A 24 -9.99 0.35 -2.62
CA LEU A 24 -9.11 0.86 -3.66
C LEU A 24 -9.37 2.33 -4.02
N PRO A 25 -10.63 2.78 -4.16
CA PRO A 25 -10.87 4.20 -4.44
C PRO A 25 -10.37 5.13 -3.34
N GLU A 26 -10.47 4.71 -2.08
CA GLU A 26 -9.99 5.51 -0.96
C GLU A 26 -8.46 5.57 -0.96
N LEU A 27 -7.80 4.47 -1.27
CA LEU A 27 -6.36 4.45 -1.39
C LEU A 27 -5.90 5.35 -2.53
N ASN A 28 -6.66 5.43 -3.60
CA ASN A 28 -6.33 6.32 -4.71
C ASN A 28 -6.40 7.79 -4.28
N LYS A 29 -7.41 8.16 -3.52
CA LYS A 29 -7.52 9.51 -2.98
C LYS A 29 -6.36 9.81 -2.05
N LEU A 30 -6.01 8.88 -1.19
CA LEU A 30 -4.89 9.03 -0.28
C LEU A 30 -3.59 9.24 -1.06
N ASN A 31 -3.41 8.50 -2.15
CA ASN A 31 -2.22 8.66 -2.98
C ASN A 31 -2.10 10.08 -3.53
N GLU A 32 -3.21 10.66 -3.97
CA GLU A 32 -3.20 12.03 -4.48
C GLU A 32 -2.83 13.03 -3.40
N GLU A 33 -3.33 12.84 -2.20
CA GLU A 33 -2.99 13.69 -1.07
C GLU A 33 -1.51 13.55 -0.68
N LEU A 34 -1.00 12.32 -0.66
CA LEU A 34 0.38 12.07 -0.27
C LEU A 34 1.38 12.60 -1.29
N LYS A 35 1.03 12.60 -2.56
CA LYS A 35 1.91 13.13 -3.59
C LYS A 35 2.29 14.58 -3.30
N GLU A 36 1.36 15.34 -2.80
CA GLU A 36 1.62 16.74 -2.45
C GLU A 36 2.53 16.88 -1.25
N LYS A 37 2.63 15.83 -0.46
CA LYS A 37 3.44 15.83 0.77
C LYS A 37 4.73 15.04 0.63
N GLY A 38 5.06 14.60 -0.59
CA GLY A 38 6.28 13.83 -0.83
C GLY A 38 6.17 12.35 -0.50
N GLY A 39 4.96 11.82 -0.58
CA GLY A 39 4.72 10.40 -0.34
C GLY A 39 3.93 9.76 -1.45
N GLN A 40 3.62 8.49 -1.29
CA GLN A 40 2.80 7.77 -2.25
C GLN A 40 2.23 6.51 -1.64
N VAL A 41 1.16 6.01 -2.25
CA VAL A 41 0.63 4.69 -1.94
C VAL A 41 1.17 3.72 -2.97
N ILE A 42 1.58 2.55 -2.52
CA ILE A 42 1.99 1.46 -3.40
C ILE A 42 1.18 0.23 -3.03
N GLY A 43 0.49 -0.34 -4.00
CA GLY A 43 -0.23 -1.59 -3.81
C GLY A 43 0.68 -2.78 -4.09
N ILE A 44 0.52 -3.83 -3.33
CA ILE A 44 1.23 -5.08 -3.56
C ILE A 44 0.19 -6.18 -3.62
N ASN A 45 0.01 -6.73 -4.83
CA ASN A 45 -0.99 -7.75 -5.07
C ASN A 45 -0.33 -9.12 -4.93
N THR A 46 -0.82 -9.93 -4.00
CA THR A 46 -0.20 -11.23 -3.73
C THR A 46 -0.54 -12.30 -4.76
N ASP A 47 -1.53 -12.06 -5.62
CA ASP A 47 -1.81 -12.94 -6.75
C ASP A 47 -0.90 -12.66 -7.94
N SER A 48 -0.13 -11.59 -7.88
CA SER A 48 0.74 -11.15 -8.97
C SER A 48 2.22 -11.42 -8.69
N LEU A 49 2.52 -12.22 -7.65
CA LEU A 49 3.91 -12.53 -7.33
C LEU A 49 4.56 -13.36 -8.45
N ASP A 50 5.86 -13.16 -8.60
CA ASP A 50 6.69 -13.93 -9.54
C ASP A 50 6.23 -13.83 -11.00
N GLY A 51 5.59 -12.71 -11.33
CA GLY A 51 5.17 -12.47 -12.71
C GLY A 51 4.00 -13.31 -13.18
N ASN A 52 3.18 -13.79 -12.24
CA ASN A 52 1.99 -14.59 -12.59
C ASN A 52 1.07 -13.79 -13.52
N GLU A 53 1.05 -14.16 -14.79
CA GLU A 53 0.35 -13.41 -15.82
C GLU A 53 -1.15 -13.29 -15.59
N ASP A 54 -1.79 -14.38 -15.18
CA ASP A 54 -3.23 -14.37 -14.94
C ASP A 54 -3.58 -13.49 -13.75
N GLY A 55 -2.79 -13.58 -12.68
CA GLY A 55 -2.98 -12.73 -11.50
C GLY A 55 -2.81 -11.27 -11.82
N ILE A 56 -1.78 -10.93 -12.60
CA ILE A 56 -1.52 -9.55 -13.01
C ILE A 56 -2.65 -9.01 -13.87
N ALA A 57 -3.12 -9.79 -14.84
CA ALA A 57 -4.19 -9.35 -15.74
C ALA A 57 -5.49 -9.09 -14.97
N GLU A 58 -5.82 -9.97 -14.03
CA GLU A 58 -7.01 -9.78 -13.22
C GLU A 58 -6.86 -8.57 -12.30
N ALA A 59 -5.70 -8.40 -11.69
CA ALA A 59 -5.44 -7.25 -10.83
C ALA A 59 -5.59 -5.94 -11.60
N LYS A 60 -5.04 -5.87 -12.81
CA LYS A 60 -5.15 -4.67 -13.64
C LYS A 60 -6.61 -4.34 -13.96
N SER A 61 -7.40 -5.36 -14.26
CA SER A 61 -8.82 -5.17 -14.54
C SER A 61 -9.56 -4.62 -13.33
N ILE A 62 -9.27 -5.15 -12.15
CA ILE A 62 -9.88 -4.68 -10.90
C ILE A 62 -9.50 -3.23 -10.63
N LEU A 63 -8.21 -2.91 -10.73
CA LEU A 63 -7.73 -1.55 -10.49
C LEU A 63 -8.38 -0.55 -11.44
N GLU A 64 -8.51 -0.93 -12.70
CA GLU A 64 -9.14 -0.07 -13.70
C GLU A 64 -10.60 0.19 -13.37
N LYS A 65 -11.34 -0.86 -13.01
CA LYS A 65 -12.75 -0.73 -12.66
C LYS A 65 -12.97 0.14 -11.43
N GLN A 66 -12.04 0.09 -10.48
CA GLN A 66 -12.15 0.87 -9.25
C GLN A 66 -11.53 2.27 -9.37
N GLY A 67 -10.96 2.60 -10.50
CA GLY A 67 -10.34 3.90 -10.70
C GLY A 67 -9.06 4.12 -9.90
N ALA A 68 -8.39 3.04 -9.55
CA ALA A 68 -7.15 3.10 -8.78
C ALA A 68 -5.97 3.25 -9.74
N LYS A 69 -5.31 4.41 -9.69
CA LYS A 69 -4.23 4.73 -10.63
C LYS A 69 -2.85 4.75 -9.99
N TYR A 70 -2.76 4.49 -8.70
CA TYR A 70 -1.47 4.48 -8.04
C TYR A 70 -0.70 3.20 -8.40
N THR A 71 0.60 3.23 -8.13
CA THR A 71 1.49 2.14 -8.50
C THR A 71 1.14 0.85 -7.75
N ASN A 72 1.05 -0.24 -8.49
CA ASN A 72 0.96 -1.58 -7.91
C ASN A 72 2.15 -2.38 -8.41
N LEU A 73 2.76 -3.15 -7.53
CA LEU A 73 3.97 -3.91 -7.85
C LEU A 73 3.70 -5.41 -7.85
N SER A 74 4.40 -6.08 -8.76
CA SER A 74 4.49 -7.53 -8.80
C SER A 74 5.85 -7.90 -8.24
N LEU A 75 5.89 -8.46 -7.05
CA LEU A 75 7.14 -8.76 -6.37
C LEU A 75 7.61 -10.18 -6.64
N ASP A 76 8.92 -10.38 -6.50
CA ASP A 76 9.52 -11.70 -6.48
C ASP A 76 9.29 -12.26 -5.07
N SER A 77 8.74 -13.45 -4.97
CA SER A 77 8.44 -14.07 -3.67
C SER A 77 9.70 -14.33 -2.84
N ASN A 78 10.86 -14.38 -3.48
CA ASN A 78 12.14 -14.58 -2.79
C ASN A 78 12.76 -13.27 -2.28
N SER A 79 12.25 -12.12 -2.70
CA SER A 79 12.74 -10.84 -2.19
C SER A 79 12.28 -10.65 -0.75
N GLU A 80 12.90 -9.72 -0.03
CA GLU A 80 12.48 -9.42 1.34
C GLU A 80 11.05 -8.92 1.40
N ALA A 81 10.67 -8.04 0.47
CA ALA A 81 9.31 -7.55 0.40
C ALA A 81 8.34 -8.66 0.03
N GLY A 82 8.74 -9.55 -0.88
CA GLY A 82 7.91 -10.70 -1.26
C GLY A 82 7.71 -11.67 -0.11
N LYS A 83 8.75 -11.91 0.67
CA LYS A 83 8.65 -12.76 1.86
C LYS A 83 7.71 -12.14 2.88
N TYR A 84 7.81 -10.83 3.06
CA TYR A 84 6.88 -10.14 3.95
C TYR A 84 5.44 -10.30 3.45
N ALA A 85 5.23 -10.12 2.15
CA ALA A 85 3.90 -10.24 1.55
C ALA A 85 3.31 -11.64 1.78
N THR A 86 4.13 -12.68 1.62
CA THR A 86 3.65 -14.05 1.83
C THR A 86 3.41 -14.39 3.29
N SER A 87 3.93 -13.60 4.21
CA SER A 87 3.72 -13.81 5.65
C SER A 87 2.44 -13.17 6.15
N ILE A 88 1.77 -12.36 5.34
CA ILE A 88 0.56 -11.65 5.77
C ILE A 88 -0.58 -12.63 5.93
N MET A 89 -1.25 -12.57 7.07
CA MET A 89 -2.31 -13.51 7.41
C MET A 89 -3.72 -12.91 7.36
N ALA A 90 -3.80 -11.60 7.22
CA ALA A 90 -5.10 -10.92 7.13
C ALA A 90 -5.02 -9.87 6.02
N PHE A 91 -6.08 -9.76 5.24
CA PHE A 91 -6.14 -8.80 4.15
C PHE A 91 -7.40 -7.95 4.24
N PRO A 92 -7.30 -6.68 3.87
CA PRO A 92 -6.06 -5.98 3.50
C PRO A 92 -5.18 -5.68 4.70
N THR A 93 -3.89 -5.50 4.47
CA THR A 93 -2.96 -5.03 5.49
C THR A 93 -2.23 -3.82 4.92
N THR A 94 -2.11 -2.77 5.73
CA THR A 94 -1.44 -1.54 5.32
C THR A 94 -0.31 -1.24 6.29
N ILE A 95 0.87 -0.97 5.76
CA ILE A 95 2.02 -0.55 6.56
C ILE A 95 2.56 0.78 6.03
N VAL A 96 3.24 1.52 6.88
CA VAL A 96 3.80 2.81 6.51
C VAL A 96 5.32 2.74 6.62
N LEU A 97 5.99 3.18 5.58
CA LEU A 97 7.45 3.24 5.56
C LEU A 97 7.91 4.69 5.59
N ASP A 98 8.98 4.95 6.34
CA ASP A 98 9.60 6.27 6.30
C ASP A 98 10.50 6.36 5.06
N ARG A 99 11.18 7.49 4.90
CA ARG A 99 12.02 7.72 3.72
C ARG A 99 13.23 6.78 3.65
N ASN A 100 13.55 6.13 4.77
CA ASN A 100 14.67 5.20 4.85
C ASN A 100 14.23 3.74 4.70
N GLY A 101 12.95 3.50 4.46
CA GLY A 101 12.42 2.15 4.26
C GLY A 101 12.08 1.41 5.55
N ASN A 102 12.06 2.10 6.68
CA ASN A 102 11.71 1.48 7.95
C ASN A 102 10.20 1.48 8.16
N ILE A 103 9.66 0.36 8.66
CA ILE A 103 8.25 0.28 9.00
C ILE A 103 8.01 1.09 10.27
N ILE A 104 7.09 2.03 10.21
CA ILE A 104 6.76 2.90 11.33
C ILE A 104 5.35 2.58 11.80
N GLY A 105 5.20 2.40 13.11
CA GLY A 105 3.92 2.08 13.73
C GLY A 105 3.54 0.63 13.51
N GLU A 106 2.34 0.29 13.94
CA GLU A 106 1.83 -1.08 13.82
C GLU A 106 1.16 -1.27 12.47
N PRO A 107 1.28 -2.46 11.86
CA PRO A 107 0.51 -2.75 10.64
C PRO A 107 -0.98 -2.60 10.92
N ILE A 108 -1.68 -2.00 9.98
CA ILE A 108 -3.13 -1.85 10.08
C ILE A 108 -3.77 -3.02 9.36
N MET A 109 -4.36 -3.92 10.13
CA MET A 109 -5.06 -5.07 9.56
C MET A 109 -6.51 -4.70 9.32
N GLY A 110 -6.99 -4.98 8.12
CA GLY A 110 -8.32 -4.57 7.72
C GLY A 110 -8.27 -3.28 6.91
N GLY A 111 -9.42 -2.83 6.43
CA GLY A 111 -9.50 -1.69 5.55
C GLY A 111 -9.23 -0.37 6.23
N ILE A 112 -8.75 0.59 5.46
CA ILE A 112 -8.56 1.96 5.95
C ILE A 112 -9.76 2.84 5.61
N ASP A 113 -10.82 2.23 5.12
CA ASP A 113 -12.04 2.94 4.73
C ASP A 113 -13.02 3.13 5.90
N ASN A 114 -12.55 2.95 7.13
CA ASN A 114 -13.30 3.30 8.31
C ASN A 114 -12.54 4.38 9.09
N ASP A 115 -13.26 5.16 9.89
CA ASP A 115 -12.70 6.33 10.54
C ASP A 115 -11.55 6.02 11.48
N GLU A 116 -11.64 4.94 12.22
CA GLU A 116 -10.63 4.61 13.21
C GLU A 116 -9.29 4.25 12.57
N SER A 117 -9.35 3.35 11.58
CA SER A 117 -8.14 2.92 10.87
C SER A 117 -7.54 4.07 10.07
N TYR A 118 -8.38 4.88 9.45
CA TYR A 118 -7.90 6.02 8.69
C TYR A 118 -7.19 7.03 9.59
N LYS A 119 -7.75 7.31 10.77
CA LYS A 119 -7.12 8.21 11.73
C LYS A 119 -5.78 7.68 12.22
N GLN A 120 -5.71 6.38 12.47
CA GLN A 120 -4.45 5.75 12.88
C GLN A 120 -3.40 5.90 11.78
N LEU A 121 -3.78 5.65 10.54
CA LEU A 121 -2.90 5.77 9.40
C LEU A 121 -2.39 7.20 9.25
N MET A 122 -3.28 8.18 9.30
CA MET A 122 -2.90 9.57 9.13
C MET A 122 -2.01 10.06 10.27
N LYS A 123 -2.26 9.59 11.49
CA LYS A 123 -1.41 9.92 12.62
C LYS A 123 0.02 9.45 12.39
N THR A 124 0.18 8.22 11.91
CA THR A 124 1.50 7.68 11.61
C THR A 124 2.19 8.48 10.51
N ILE A 125 1.46 8.81 9.46
CA ILE A 125 2.00 9.61 8.36
C ILE A 125 2.44 10.98 8.86
N ASP A 126 1.63 11.63 9.67
CA ASP A 126 1.97 12.96 10.20
C ASP A 126 3.21 12.92 11.09
N GLN A 127 3.38 11.85 11.86
CA GLN A 127 4.58 11.68 12.68
C GLN A 127 5.83 11.59 11.81
N ILE A 128 5.75 10.84 10.70
CA ILE A 128 6.88 10.69 9.79
C ILE A 128 7.20 12.03 9.13
N LEU A 129 6.19 12.74 8.66
CA LEU A 129 6.39 14.03 8.02
C LEU A 129 6.99 15.05 8.97
N ALA A 130 6.57 15.05 10.23
CA ALA A 130 7.12 15.96 11.23
C ALA A 130 8.59 15.65 11.51
N ALA A 131 8.95 14.37 11.60
CA ALA A 131 10.33 13.95 11.82
C ALA A 131 11.22 14.31 10.64
N ASP A 132 10.68 14.27 9.43
CA ASP A 132 11.46 14.51 8.21
C ASP A 132 11.67 15.99 7.90
N LYS A 133 11.05 16.87 8.66
CA LYS A 133 11.25 18.31 8.44
C LYS A 133 12.61 18.82 8.88
N ASN A 134 13.33 18.02 9.63
CA ASN A 134 14.64 18.42 10.14
C ASN A 134 15.79 17.87 9.29
#